data_e1573f61f4420f8caafdfd5dd9fb8bb7
#
_entry.id   e1573f61f4420f8caafdfd5dd9fb8bb7
#
_cell.length_a   1.000
_cell.length_b   1.000
_cell.length_c   1.000
_cell.angle_alpha   90.00
_cell.angle_beta   90.00
_cell.angle_gamma   90.00
#
_symmetry.space_group_name_H-M   'P 1'
#
loop_
_entity.id
_entity.type
_entity.pdbx_description
1 polymer ?
#
loop_
_entity_poly.entity_id
_entity_poly.type
_entity_poly.pdbx_seq_one_letter_code
_entity_poly.pdbx_strand_id
1 'polypeptide(L)'
;CDLGEGADSEAAVMPFIDQANIACGFHAGSPELMRETLILARAHGVFVGAHPGYADREGFGRRSMHCKSDDIVELVRQQIVVLEELAISEGITIDYVKPHGALYHDMIKNAEVRSAIFSAVAEYPASLTLMIQATAKIKSHQTEAAAVGLCLWAEAFADRRYNNAGRLLPRQEAGAVLDRSQM
;
A
#
# COMPACT_ATOMS: atom_id res chain seq x y z
N CYS A 1 -8.84 -1.27 2.16
CA CYS A 1 -8.97 0.05 2.79
C CYS A 1 -7.66 0.41 3.47
N ASP A 2 -7.23 1.68 3.42
CA ASP A 2 -6.03 2.14 4.12
C ASP A 2 -6.41 2.42 5.58
N LEU A 3 -5.70 1.78 6.53
CA LEU A 3 -5.99 1.74 7.97
C LEU A 3 -4.70 1.84 8.80
N GLY A 4 -4.82 1.93 10.12
CA GLY A 4 -3.66 2.15 10.99
C GLY A 4 -3.07 3.55 10.87
N GLU A 5 -3.83 4.48 10.29
CA GLU A 5 -3.42 5.86 10.03
C GLU A 5 -3.96 6.85 11.08
N GLY A 6 -4.71 6.36 12.06
CA GLY A 6 -5.27 7.15 13.16
C GLY A 6 -6.63 7.79 12.84
N ALA A 7 -7.42 7.17 11.98
CA ALA A 7 -8.79 7.59 11.72
C ALA A 7 -9.76 6.95 12.73
N ASP A 8 -10.67 7.74 13.32
CA ASP A 8 -11.66 7.26 14.31
C ASP A 8 -12.66 6.23 13.75
N SER A 9 -12.66 6.01 12.43
CA SER A 9 -13.63 5.15 11.72
C SER A 9 -13.18 3.72 11.49
N GLU A 10 -11.99 3.31 11.92
CA GLU A 10 -11.41 2.01 11.59
C GLU A 10 -12.29 0.82 12.02
N ALA A 11 -12.77 0.84 13.25
CA ALA A 11 -13.67 -0.21 13.74
C ALA A 11 -15.03 -0.24 12.98
N ALA A 12 -15.50 0.92 12.53
CA ALA A 12 -16.77 1.04 11.82
C ALA A 12 -16.71 0.55 10.37
N VAL A 13 -15.53 0.64 9.73
CA VAL A 13 -15.35 0.22 8.33
C VAL A 13 -14.98 -1.26 8.21
N MET A 14 -14.37 -1.84 9.23
CA MET A 14 -13.85 -3.20 9.22
C MET A 14 -14.87 -4.27 8.77
N PRO A 15 -16.16 -4.23 9.17
CA PRO A 15 -17.17 -5.21 8.72
C PRO A 15 -17.50 -5.16 7.22
N PHE A 16 -17.06 -4.12 6.50
CA PHE A 16 -17.44 -3.86 5.11
C PHE A 16 -16.28 -4.01 4.13
N ILE A 17 -15.11 -4.45 4.60
CA ILE A 17 -13.91 -4.60 3.78
C ILE A 17 -13.39 -6.03 3.80
N ASP A 18 -12.75 -6.44 2.71
CA ASP A 18 -12.07 -7.73 2.59
C ASP A 18 -10.57 -7.62 2.84
N GLN A 19 -10.01 -6.41 2.69
CA GLN A 19 -8.56 -6.16 2.74
C GLN A 19 -8.23 -4.88 3.50
N ALA A 20 -7.32 -4.97 4.48
CA ALA A 20 -6.80 -3.88 5.29
C ALA A 20 -5.34 -3.59 4.93
N ASN A 21 -5.04 -2.40 4.39
CA ASN A 21 -3.67 -1.94 4.16
C ASN A 21 -3.22 -1.19 5.41
N ILE A 22 -2.38 -1.81 6.24
CA ILE A 22 -2.03 -1.28 7.57
C ILE A 22 -0.75 -0.44 7.48
N ALA A 23 -0.84 0.83 7.90
CA ALA A 23 0.30 1.75 7.97
C ALA A 23 1.40 1.19 8.88
N CYS A 24 2.65 1.32 8.44
CA CYS A 24 3.80 0.68 9.10
C CYS A 24 4.66 1.66 9.91
N GLY A 25 4.09 2.76 10.40
CA GLY A 25 4.75 3.69 11.32
C GLY A 25 5.59 4.80 10.68
N PHE A 26 5.95 4.72 9.40
CA PHE A 26 6.85 5.68 8.75
C PHE A 26 6.12 6.92 8.25
N HIS A 27 5.00 6.78 7.58
CA HIS A 27 4.15 7.90 7.16
C HIS A 27 3.02 8.18 8.15
N ALA A 28 2.52 7.14 8.80
CA ALA A 28 1.46 7.18 9.81
C ALA A 28 1.52 5.95 10.71
N GLY A 29 0.70 5.92 11.76
CA GLY A 29 0.58 4.79 12.66
C GLY A 29 1.56 4.83 13.84
N SER A 30 1.36 3.91 14.77
CA SER A 30 2.24 3.57 15.89
C SER A 30 2.16 2.06 16.14
N PRO A 31 3.08 1.46 16.91
CA PRO A 31 2.99 0.04 17.25
C PRO A 31 1.65 -0.35 17.91
N GLU A 32 1.11 0.52 18.76
CA GLU A 32 -0.17 0.32 19.42
C GLU A 32 -1.32 0.30 18.41
N LEU A 33 -1.37 1.30 17.52
CA LEU A 33 -2.42 1.42 16.51
C LEU A 33 -2.35 0.28 15.48
N MET A 34 -1.14 -0.11 15.04
CA MET A 34 -0.95 -1.28 14.18
C MET A 34 -1.52 -2.54 14.83
N ARG A 35 -1.23 -2.77 16.12
CA ARG A 35 -1.72 -3.93 16.87
C ARG A 35 -3.25 -3.91 17.00
N GLU A 36 -3.84 -2.77 17.33
CA GLU A 36 -5.30 -2.61 17.39
C GLU A 36 -5.96 -2.92 16.05
N THR A 37 -5.42 -2.40 14.96
CA THR A 37 -5.93 -2.65 13.60
C THR A 37 -5.78 -4.11 13.20
N LEU A 38 -4.66 -4.77 13.55
CA LEU A 38 -4.45 -6.21 13.33
C LEU A 38 -5.50 -7.05 14.07
N ILE A 39 -5.76 -6.75 15.35
CA ILE A 39 -6.76 -7.46 16.15
C ILE A 39 -8.17 -7.29 15.53
N LEU A 40 -8.52 -6.09 15.09
CA LEU A 40 -9.78 -5.84 14.39
C LEU A 40 -9.87 -6.61 13.07
N ALA A 41 -8.83 -6.62 12.25
CA ALA A 41 -8.78 -7.36 11.00
C ALA A 41 -9.01 -8.86 11.26
N ARG A 42 -8.33 -9.46 12.23
CA ARG A 42 -8.52 -10.85 12.65
C ARG A 42 -9.95 -11.14 13.08
N ALA A 43 -10.53 -10.27 13.91
CA ALA A 43 -11.89 -10.44 14.42
C ALA A 43 -12.95 -10.46 13.32
N HIS A 44 -12.68 -9.81 12.20
CA HIS A 44 -13.59 -9.74 11.04
C HIS A 44 -13.16 -10.63 9.86
N GLY A 45 -12.06 -11.39 9.97
CA GLY A 45 -11.57 -12.26 8.90
C GLY A 45 -11.06 -11.48 7.67
N VAL A 46 -10.54 -10.27 7.89
CA VAL A 46 -10.04 -9.37 6.84
C VAL A 46 -8.59 -9.71 6.52
N PHE A 47 -8.24 -9.80 5.25
CA PHE A 47 -6.85 -9.99 4.80
C PHE A 47 -5.99 -8.78 5.15
N VAL A 48 -4.76 -9.04 5.58
CA VAL A 48 -3.84 -8.00 6.04
C VAL A 48 -2.74 -7.76 5.02
N GLY A 49 -2.54 -6.49 4.65
CA GLY A 49 -1.43 -6.04 3.84
C GLY A 49 -0.59 -4.97 4.52
N ALA A 50 0.72 -5.02 4.28
CA ALA A 50 1.61 -3.94 4.69
C ALA A 50 1.44 -2.71 3.78
N HIS A 51 1.38 -1.52 4.39
CA HIS A 51 1.18 -0.26 3.69
C HIS A 51 2.40 0.68 3.82
N PRO A 52 3.57 0.29 3.24
CA PRO A 52 4.79 1.07 3.36
C PRO A 52 4.72 2.37 2.58
N GLY A 53 5.18 3.46 3.19
CA GLY A 53 5.30 4.77 2.57
C GLY A 53 6.68 5.37 2.73
N TYR A 54 6.92 6.52 2.08
CA TYR A 54 8.10 7.31 2.39
C TYR A 54 8.10 7.75 3.85
N ALA A 55 9.27 7.92 4.44
CA ALA A 55 9.46 8.39 5.82
C ALA A 55 9.18 9.91 5.91
N ASP A 56 7.94 10.28 5.67
CA ASP A 56 7.46 11.67 5.60
C ASP A 56 6.19 11.84 6.44
N ARG A 57 6.35 11.79 7.75
CA ARG A 57 5.22 11.86 8.68
C ARG A 57 4.47 13.20 8.60
N GLU A 58 5.19 14.29 8.42
CA GLU A 58 4.59 15.62 8.27
C GLU A 58 3.77 15.77 6.99
N GLY A 59 4.22 15.18 5.87
CA GLY A 59 3.51 15.17 4.60
C GLY A 59 2.61 13.95 4.43
N PHE A 60 2.48 13.13 5.47
CA PHE A 60 1.68 11.92 5.42
C PHE A 60 2.10 10.98 4.27
N GLY A 61 3.42 10.87 4.00
CA GLY A 61 3.95 10.06 2.91
C GLY A 61 3.52 10.50 1.50
N ARG A 62 2.99 11.71 1.34
CA ARG A 62 2.44 12.20 0.05
C ARG A 62 3.38 13.10 -0.73
N ARG A 63 4.57 13.35 -0.20
CA ARG A 63 5.65 14.06 -0.90
C ARG A 63 6.62 13.05 -1.48
N SER A 64 6.87 13.11 -2.80
CA SER A 64 7.88 12.26 -3.46
C SER A 64 9.26 12.57 -2.90
N MET A 65 10.04 11.54 -2.62
CA MET A 65 11.39 11.65 -2.10
C MET A 65 12.40 11.10 -3.11
N HIS A 66 13.55 11.78 -3.21
CA HIS A 66 14.65 11.34 -4.08
C HIS A 66 15.49 10.34 -3.29
N CYS A 67 15.26 9.05 -3.51
CA CYS A 67 15.98 7.95 -2.85
C CYS A 67 16.70 7.10 -3.88
N LYS A 68 17.83 6.52 -3.51
CA LYS A 68 18.49 5.47 -4.32
C LYS A 68 17.67 4.19 -4.26
N SER A 69 17.85 3.32 -5.24
CA SER A 69 17.13 2.03 -5.30
C SER A 69 17.33 1.20 -4.03
N ASP A 70 18.56 1.09 -3.52
CA ASP A 70 18.87 0.33 -2.31
C ASP A 70 18.17 0.91 -1.07
N ASP A 71 18.08 2.25 -0.98
CA ASP A 71 17.36 2.92 0.12
C ASP A 71 15.86 2.63 0.06
N ILE A 72 15.28 2.51 -1.14
CA ILE A 72 13.87 2.13 -1.32
C ILE A 72 13.63 0.68 -0.94
N VAL A 73 14.53 -0.23 -1.34
CA VAL A 73 14.46 -1.64 -0.95
C VAL A 73 14.44 -1.77 0.56
N GLU A 74 15.38 -1.11 1.23
CA GLU A 74 15.50 -1.15 2.69
C GLU A 74 14.30 -0.51 3.38
N LEU A 75 13.86 0.66 2.89
CA LEU A 75 12.67 1.37 3.39
C LEU A 75 11.41 0.47 3.36
N VAL A 76 11.19 -0.25 2.28
CA VAL A 76 10.02 -1.13 2.13
C VAL A 76 10.15 -2.35 3.03
N ARG A 77 11.31 -3.01 3.07
CA ARG A 77 11.56 -4.19 3.90
C ARG A 77 11.41 -3.89 5.38
N GLN A 78 12.00 -2.82 5.88
CA GLN A 78 11.89 -2.42 7.29
C GLN A 78 10.44 -2.26 7.71
N GLN A 79 9.61 -1.66 6.88
CA GLN A 79 8.20 -1.45 7.17
C GLN A 79 7.39 -2.75 7.16
N ILE A 80 7.71 -3.67 6.25
CA ILE A 80 7.08 -5.01 6.26
C ILE A 80 7.47 -5.76 7.54
N VAL A 81 8.75 -5.76 7.92
CA VAL A 81 9.24 -6.43 9.13
C VAL A 81 8.54 -5.89 10.38
N VAL A 82 8.44 -4.57 10.52
CA VAL A 82 7.79 -3.94 11.70
C VAL A 82 6.34 -4.40 11.85
N LEU A 83 5.59 -4.48 10.76
CA LEU A 83 4.20 -4.95 10.81
C LEU A 83 4.14 -6.47 11.02
N GLU A 84 5.02 -7.25 10.38
CA GLU A 84 5.04 -8.71 10.49
C GLU A 84 5.35 -9.17 11.92
N GLU A 85 6.30 -8.55 12.61
CA GLU A 85 6.60 -8.87 14.02
C GLU A 85 5.37 -8.71 14.91
N LEU A 86 4.61 -7.64 14.71
CA LEU A 86 3.34 -7.43 15.43
C LEU A 86 2.28 -8.44 15.01
N ALA A 87 2.14 -8.70 13.71
CA ALA A 87 1.17 -9.66 13.18
C ALA A 87 1.42 -11.08 13.71
N ILE A 88 2.68 -11.54 13.73
CA ILE A 88 3.07 -12.84 14.30
C ILE A 88 2.68 -12.93 15.78
N SER A 89 2.91 -11.87 16.57
CA SER A 89 2.54 -11.84 17.99
C SER A 89 1.04 -11.98 18.24
N GLU A 90 0.23 -11.58 17.24
CA GLU A 90 -1.22 -11.69 17.26
C GLU A 90 -1.76 -12.94 16.52
N GLY A 91 -0.88 -13.82 16.02
CA GLY A 91 -1.25 -15.01 15.26
C GLY A 91 -1.84 -14.70 13.89
N ILE A 92 -1.38 -13.64 13.26
CA ILE A 92 -1.82 -13.15 11.95
C ILE A 92 -0.68 -13.26 10.94
N THR A 93 -1.00 -13.54 9.69
CA THR A 93 -0.07 -13.47 8.56
C THR A 93 -0.32 -12.21 7.74
N ILE A 94 0.75 -11.67 7.14
CA ILE A 94 0.64 -10.63 6.13
C ILE A 94 0.47 -11.32 4.76
N ASP A 95 -0.52 -10.92 3.99
CA ASP A 95 -0.88 -11.56 2.71
C ASP A 95 -0.28 -10.80 1.51
N TYR A 96 -0.14 -9.49 1.63
CA TYR A 96 0.29 -8.63 0.52
C TYR A 96 0.93 -7.32 0.99
N VAL A 97 1.47 -6.60 0.01
CA VAL A 97 2.03 -5.25 0.19
C VAL A 97 1.31 -4.28 -0.74
N LYS A 98 0.92 -3.13 -0.25
CA LYS A 98 0.42 -2.01 -1.04
C LYS A 98 1.16 -0.73 -0.64
N PRO A 99 2.04 -0.17 -1.47
CA PRO A 99 2.70 1.08 -1.15
C PRO A 99 1.72 2.23 -0.92
N HIS A 100 2.07 3.14 -0.01
CA HIS A 100 1.27 4.31 0.33
C HIS A 100 1.65 5.54 -0.50
N GLY A 101 0.69 6.40 -0.76
CA GLY A 101 0.84 7.80 -1.13
C GLY A 101 1.79 8.05 -2.31
N ALA A 102 2.83 8.86 -2.08
CA ALA A 102 3.79 9.21 -3.14
C ALA A 102 4.59 8.00 -3.62
N LEU A 103 4.98 7.08 -2.73
CA LEU A 103 5.70 5.86 -3.10
C LEU A 103 4.90 5.01 -4.10
N TYR A 104 3.58 4.87 -3.89
CA TYR A 104 2.68 4.20 -4.81
C TYR A 104 2.62 4.87 -6.19
N HIS A 105 2.54 6.20 -6.24
CA HIS A 105 2.51 6.92 -7.51
C HIS A 105 3.86 6.93 -8.22
N ASP A 106 4.96 7.00 -7.49
CA ASP A 106 6.30 6.97 -8.04
C ASP A 106 6.62 5.59 -8.61
N MET A 107 6.18 4.50 -7.98
CA MET A 107 6.25 3.14 -8.54
C MET A 107 5.60 3.04 -9.93
N ILE A 108 4.49 3.75 -10.17
CA ILE A 108 3.82 3.75 -11.48
C ILE A 108 4.59 4.56 -12.52
N LYS A 109 5.22 5.67 -12.12
CA LYS A 109 5.83 6.64 -13.03
C LYS A 109 7.31 6.35 -13.31
N ASN A 110 8.04 5.82 -12.32
CA ASN A 110 9.48 5.63 -12.35
C ASN A 110 9.82 4.13 -12.32
N ALA A 111 10.53 3.66 -13.34
CA ALA A 111 10.92 2.26 -13.47
C ALA A 111 11.94 1.83 -12.39
N GLU A 112 12.84 2.73 -11.97
CA GLU A 112 13.84 2.43 -10.93
C GLU A 112 13.17 2.23 -9.57
N VAL A 113 12.24 3.13 -9.20
CA VAL A 113 11.43 2.99 -7.97
C VAL A 113 10.61 1.70 -8.01
N ARG A 114 9.99 1.41 -9.15
CA ARG A 114 9.19 0.18 -9.33
C ARG A 114 10.05 -1.07 -9.19
N SER A 115 11.22 -1.12 -9.85
CA SER A 115 12.13 -2.24 -9.76
C SER A 115 12.60 -2.46 -8.33
N ALA A 116 12.95 -1.40 -7.61
CA ALA A 116 13.36 -1.48 -6.20
C ALA A 116 12.25 -2.06 -5.31
N ILE A 117 11.01 -1.60 -5.48
CA ILE A 117 9.86 -2.15 -4.73
C ILE A 117 9.61 -3.62 -5.10
N PHE A 118 9.70 -3.97 -6.40
CA PHE A 118 9.56 -5.36 -6.84
C PHE A 118 10.61 -6.26 -6.20
N SER A 119 11.89 -5.85 -6.19
CA SER A 119 12.95 -6.59 -5.51
C SER A 119 12.71 -6.71 -4.00
N ALA A 120 12.30 -5.62 -3.36
CA ALA A 120 12.03 -5.62 -1.92
C ALA A 120 10.98 -6.66 -1.52
N VAL A 121 9.91 -6.79 -2.32
CA VAL A 121 8.80 -7.70 -2.04
C VAL A 121 9.07 -9.12 -2.55
N ALA A 122 9.67 -9.27 -3.73
CA ALA A 122 9.99 -10.59 -4.30
C ALA A 122 11.03 -11.37 -3.49
N GLU A 123 12.02 -10.67 -2.93
CA GLU A 123 13.09 -11.27 -2.12
C GLU A 123 12.72 -11.38 -0.63
N TYR A 124 11.51 -10.96 -0.25
CA TYR A 124 11.04 -11.12 1.12
C TYR A 124 10.81 -12.62 1.43
N PRO A 125 11.18 -13.12 2.63
CA PRO A 125 11.09 -14.55 2.93
C PRO A 125 9.68 -15.14 2.83
N ALA A 126 8.64 -14.33 3.17
CA ALA A 126 7.26 -14.73 2.97
C ALA A 126 6.82 -14.46 1.52
N SER A 127 5.97 -15.34 0.98
CA SER A 127 5.43 -15.19 -0.39
C SER A 127 4.34 -14.11 -0.38
N LEU A 128 4.73 -12.86 -0.63
CA LEU A 128 3.82 -11.71 -0.63
C LEU A 128 3.39 -11.34 -2.05
N THR A 129 2.15 -10.89 -2.19
CA THR A 129 1.64 -10.28 -3.43
C THR A 129 1.79 -8.77 -3.35
N LEU A 130 2.13 -8.08 -4.45
CA LEU A 130 2.15 -6.62 -4.49
C LEU A 130 0.91 -6.06 -5.16
N MET A 131 0.21 -5.16 -4.48
CA MET A 131 -0.93 -4.44 -5.04
C MET A 131 -0.49 -3.16 -5.75
N ILE A 132 -0.94 -3.00 -6.99
CA ILE A 132 -0.56 -1.90 -7.87
C ILE A 132 -1.78 -1.35 -8.63
N GLN A 133 -1.76 -0.08 -9.01
CA GLN A 133 -2.84 0.53 -9.80
C GLN A 133 -3.00 -0.16 -11.15
N ALA A 134 -4.24 -0.50 -11.50
CA ALA A 134 -4.63 -0.92 -12.84
C ALA A 134 -4.50 0.27 -13.81
N THR A 135 -3.42 0.30 -14.56
CA THR A 135 -3.16 1.29 -15.61
C THR A 135 -3.16 0.63 -16.99
N ALA A 136 -3.12 1.42 -18.06
CA ALA A 136 -2.95 0.88 -19.41
C ALA A 136 -1.67 0.05 -19.59
N LYS A 137 -0.69 0.20 -18.69
CA LYS A 137 0.58 -0.55 -18.68
C LYS A 137 0.56 -1.78 -17.77
N ILE A 138 -0.56 -2.15 -17.18
CA ILE A 138 -0.61 -3.21 -16.17
C ILE A 138 -0.01 -4.54 -16.67
N LYS A 139 -0.25 -4.92 -17.92
CA LYS A 139 0.33 -6.14 -18.52
C LYS A 139 1.85 -6.10 -18.58
N SER A 140 2.44 -4.94 -18.89
CA SER A 140 3.91 -4.75 -18.85
C SER A 140 4.45 -4.89 -17.44
N HIS A 141 3.80 -4.25 -16.46
CA HIS A 141 4.19 -4.35 -15.05
C HIS A 141 4.07 -5.79 -14.52
N GLN A 142 3.03 -6.53 -14.93
CA GLN A 142 2.90 -7.95 -14.60
C GLN A 142 4.03 -8.80 -15.19
N THR A 143 4.46 -8.51 -16.42
CA THR A 143 5.61 -9.19 -17.03
C THR A 143 6.92 -8.85 -16.31
N GLU A 144 7.14 -7.58 -15.95
CA GLU A 144 8.29 -7.15 -15.17
C GLU A 144 8.33 -7.84 -13.80
N ALA A 145 7.20 -7.91 -13.09
CA ALA A 145 7.09 -8.57 -11.79
C ALA A 145 7.31 -10.08 -11.87
N ALA A 146 6.71 -10.73 -12.86
CA ALA A 146 6.87 -12.18 -13.08
C ALA A 146 8.33 -12.55 -13.36
N ALA A 147 9.12 -11.68 -13.97
CA ALA A 147 10.54 -11.91 -14.23
C ALA A 147 11.38 -12.01 -12.94
N VAL A 148 10.89 -11.45 -11.83
CA VAL A 148 11.51 -11.57 -10.49
C VAL A 148 10.70 -12.49 -9.55
N GLY A 149 9.75 -13.25 -10.07
CA GLY A 149 8.94 -14.19 -9.29
C GLY A 149 7.84 -13.54 -8.44
N LEU A 150 7.51 -12.26 -8.69
CA LEU A 150 6.51 -11.51 -7.93
C LEU A 150 5.12 -11.59 -8.57
N CYS A 151 4.09 -11.85 -7.76
CA CYS A 151 2.69 -11.76 -8.16
C CYS A 151 2.16 -10.34 -7.97
N LEU A 152 1.36 -9.84 -8.91
CA LEU A 152 0.71 -8.54 -8.80
C LEU A 152 -0.82 -8.68 -8.72
N TRP A 153 -1.43 -7.96 -7.78
CA TRP A 153 -2.85 -7.61 -7.81
C TRP A 153 -3.04 -6.22 -8.37
N ALA A 154 -4.01 -6.07 -9.26
CA ALA A 154 -4.34 -4.80 -9.88
C ALA A 154 -5.59 -4.20 -9.23
N GLU A 155 -5.48 -2.99 -8.64
CA GLU A 155 -6.62 -2.30 -8.03
C GLU A 155 -7.13 -1.14 -8.89
N ALA A 156 -8.42 -0.85 -8.77
CA ALA A 156 -9.08 0.31 -9.34
C ALA A 156 -9.92 1.00 -8.27
N PHE A 157 -10.15 2.30 -8.44
CA PHE A 157 -10.82 3.14 -7.45
C PHE A 157 -12.16 3.62 -8.02
N ALA A 158 -13.26 3.15 -7.47
CA ALA A 158 -14.60 3.54 -7.90
C ALA A 158 -14.96 4.98 -7.48
N ASP A 159 -14.30 5.49 -6.43
CA ASP A 159 -14.49 6.83 -5.86
C ASP A 159 -13.56 7.89 -6.46
N ARG A 160 -12.76 7.52 -7.46
CA ARG A 160 -11.72 8.40 -8.02
C ARG A 160 -11.88 8.59 -9.52
N ARG A 161 -11.56 9.79 -9.99
CA ARG A 161 -11.50 10.09 -11.41
C ARG A 161 -10.12 9.83 -11.98
N TYR A 162 -10.10 9.35 -13.22
CA TYR A 162 -8.91 9.05 -14.00
C TYR A 162 -8.76 10.03 -15.15
N ASN A 163 -7.53 10.34 -15.52
CA ASN A 163 -7.23 11.08 -16.76
C ASN A 163 -7.24 10.15 -17.99
N ASN A 164 -7.08 10.73 -19.18
CA ASN A 164 -7.08 9.98 -20.45
C ASN A 164 -5.94 8.94 -20.57
N ALA A 165 -4.93 9.01 -19.72
CA ALA A 165 -3.85 8.02 -19.63
C ALA A 165 -4.14 6.91 -18.60
N GLY A 166 -5.34 6.83 -18.02
CA GLY A 166 -5.73 5.87 -17.00
C GLY A 166 -5.03 6.06 -15.67
N ARG A 167 -4.58 7.27 -15.36
CA ARG A 167 -3.96 7.61 -14.05
C ARG A 167 -4.95 8.37 -13.20
N LEU A 168 -4.90 8.12 -11.89
CA LEU A 168 -5.70 8.88 -10.92
C LEU A 168 -5.37 10.38 -11.01
N LEU A 169 -6.40 11.22 -11.01
CA LEU A 169 -6.21 12.65 -10.83
C LEU A 169 -5.69 12.96 -9.43
N PRO A 170 -4.79 13.94 -9.27
CA PRO A 170 -4.37 14.43 -7.96
C PRO A 170 -5.58 14.81 -7.09
N ARG A 171 -5.58 14.43 -5.81
CA ARG A 171 -6.73 14.68 -4.91
C ARG A 171 -7.08 16.17 -4.77
N GLN A 172 -6.13 17.06 -5.02
CA GLN A 172 -6.31 18.51 -4.96
C GLN A 172 -7.06 19.08 -6.17
N GLU A 173 -7.16 18.33 -7.27
CA GLU A 173 -7.91 18.75 -8.45
C GLU A 173 -9.41 18.65 -8.19
N ALA A 174 -10.15 19.65 -8.62
CA ALA A 174 -11.61 19.67 -8.50
C ALA A 174 -12.23 18.46 -9.24
N GLY A 175 -13.05 17.70 -8.53
CA GLY A 175 -13.71 16.50 -9.06
C GLY A 175 -12.82 15.27 -9.17
N ALA A 176 -11.59 15.28 -8.64
CA ALA A 176 -10.73 14.10 -8.60
C ALA A 176 -11.27 12.99 -7.69
N VAL A 177 -12.00 13.36 -6.65
CA VAL A 177 -12.75 12.45 -5.79
C VAL A 177 -14.23 12.59 -6.14
N LEU A 178 -14.88 11.48 -6.42
CA LEU A 178 -16.30 11.45 -6.75
C LEU A 178 -17.13 11.55 -5.49
N ASP A 179 -18.22 12.27 -5.53
CA ASP A 179 -19.23 12.24 -4.48
C ASP A 179 -20.12 11.00 -4.59
N ARG A 180 -20.93 10.75 -3.56
CA ARG A 180 -21.78 9.55 -3.48
C ARG A 180 -22.81 9.45 -4.60
N SER A 181 -23.18 10.57 -5.21
CA SER A 181 -24.13 10.60 -6.33
C SER A 181 -23.46 10.29 -7.70
N GLN A 182 -22.12 10.32 -7.75
CA GLN A 182 -21.33 10.11 -8.96
C GLN A 182 -20.68 8.70 -9.01
N MET A 183 -20.73 7.96 -7.91
CA MET A 183 -20.32 6.54 -7.79
C MET A 183 -21.48 5.61 -8.16
#